data_03fdb0f5702de84a1eb716396fca6820
#
_entry.id   03fdb0f5702de84a1eb716396fca6820
#
_cell.length_a   1.000
_cell.length_b   1.000
_cell.length_c   1.000
_cell.angle_alpha   90.00
_cell.angle_beta   90.00
_cell.angle_gamma   90.00
#
_symmetry.space_group_name_H-M   'P 1'
#
loop_
_entity.id
_entity.type
_entity.pdbx_description
1 polymer ?
#
loop_
_entity_poly.entity_id
_entity_poly.type
_entity_poly.pdbx_seq_one_letter_code
_entity_poly.pdbx_strand_id
1 'polypeptide(L)'
;MYEFMDFQTDRRFAGIEPFKTKVWLSSPTMHGDEQKWVDEALQSNWVSTVGTNINEIEKQTAEIIGRRYAVALSSGTAALHLGIRQAGEKLYGKPKAGFGALEGHKVFASDMTFGATVHPIAYEGGQAIFIDSEYDTWNMDPEALEKAFEKYPDVRLVVWAHLYGTPGKIDEIKAIAHAHH
;
A
#
# COMPACT_ATOMS: atom_id res chain seq x y z
N MET A 1 -10.08 -0.17 27.40
CA MET A 1 -8.82 -0.69 27.99
C MET A 1 -8.51 -1.98 27.25
N TYR A 2 -7.57 -1.98 26.31
CA TYR A 2 -7.17 -3.21 25.63
C TYR A 2 -6.35 -4.02 26.63
N GLU A 3 -6.86 -5.17 27.07
CA GLU A 3 -6.06 -6.15 27.78
C GLU A 3 -4.99 -6.65 26.81
N PHE A 4 -3.74 -6.39 27.13
CA PHE A 4 -2.63 -7.03 26.39
C PHE A 4 -2.80 -8.54 26.50
N MET A 5 -2.93 -9.22 25.36
CA MET A 5 -2.96 -10.66 25.33
C MET A 5 -1.68 -11.20 25.95
N ASP A 6 -1.82 -11.92 27.07
CA ASP A 6 -0.71 -12.66 27.66
C ASP A 6 -0.58 -13.98 26.92
N PHE A 7 0.31 -14.02 25.93
CA PHE A 7 0.57 -15.22 25.12
C PHE A 7 1.03 -16.42 25.94
N GLN A 8 1.50 -16.24 27.17
CA GLN A 8 1.93 -17.35 28.05
C GLN A 8 0.74 -18.06 28.71
N THR A 9 -0.33 -17.35 28.96
CA THR A 9 -1.53 -17.88 29.65
C THR A 9 -2.68 -18.20 28.71
N ASP A 10 -2.67 -17.72 27.47
CA ASP A 10 -3.71 -17.98 26.49
C ASP A 10 -3.61 -19.41 25.94
N ARG A 11 -4.67 -20.21 26.21
CA ARG A 11 -4.72 -21.61 25.80
C ARG A 11 -4.60 -21.84 24.28
N ARG A 12 -4.90 -20.82 23.47
CA ARG A 12 -4.75 -20.88 22.00
C ARG A 12 -3.29 -21.03 21.56
N PHE A 13 -2.36 -20.62 22.42
CA PHE A 13 -0.91 -20.70 22.19
C PHE A 13 -0.24 -21.79 23.03
N ALA A 14 -1.04 -22.62 23.73
CA ALA A 14 -0.50 -23.72 24.55
C ALA A 14 0.31 -24.70 23.67
N GLY A 15 1.57 -24.92 24.07
CA GLY A 15 2.50 -25.79 23.34
C GLY A 15 3.27 -25.11 22.19
N ILE A 16 3.09 -23.82 21.97
CA ILE A 16 3.93 -23.05 21.03
C ILE A 16 5.18 -22.61 21.76
N GLU A 17 6.34 -23.12 21.33
CA GLU A 17 7.65 -22.69 21.83
C GLU A 17 8.01 -21.33 21.22
N PRO A 18 8.34 -20.31 22.03
CA PRO A 18 8.81 -19.04 21.51
C PRO A 18 10.13 -19.21 20.73
N PHE A 19 10.33 -18.39 19.71
CA PHE A 19 11.63 -18.36 19.02
C PHE A 19 12.76 -18.01 20.01
N LYS A 20 13.85 -18.77 19.94
CA LYS A 20 15.04 -18.56 20.79
C LYS A 20 15.78 -17.27 20.43
N THR A 21 15.60 -16.79 19.22
CA THR A 21 16.21 -15.56 18.72
C THR A 21 15.12 -14.63 18.17
N LYS A 22 15.38 -13.32 18.22
CA LYS A 22 14.45 -12.32 17.67
C LYS A 22 14.28 -12.53 16.18
N VAL A 23 13.04 -12.72 15.74
CA VAL A 23 12.66 -12.69 14.32
C VAL A 23 12.25 -11.26 13.97
N TRP A 24 12.96 -10.66 13.03
CA TRP A 24 12.67 -9.32 12.56
C TRP A 24 11.58 -9.36 11.51
N LEU A 25 10.62 -8.43 11.60
CA LEU A 25 9.50 -8.36 10.68
C LEU A 25 9.95 -8.08 9.23
N SER A 26 10.94 -7.23 9.07
CA SER A 26 11.38 -6.76 7.76
C SER A 26 12.86 -6.39 7.83
N SER A 27 13.73 -7.37 7.61
CA SER A 27 15.18 -7.13 7.50
C SER A 27 15.54 -6.87 6.04
N PRO A 28 16.39 -5.86 5.76
CA PRO A 28 16.96 -5.71 4.42
C PRO A 28 17.74 -6.96 4.01
N THR A 29 17.60 -7.32 2.75
CA THR A 29 18.36 -8.42 2.14
C THR A 29 19.33 -7.84 1.13
N MET A 30 20.62 -8.18 1.29
CA MET A 30 21.68 -7.76 0.37
C MET A 30 21.95 -8.89 -0.61
N HIS A 31 22.14 -8.54 -1.89
CA HIS A 31 22.34 -9.49 -2.99
C HIS A 31 23.78 -9.52 -3.51
N GLY A 32 24.63 -8.57 -3.03
CA GLY A 32 26.07 -8.53 -3.29
C GLY A 32 26.51 -7.46 -4.31
N ASP A 33 25.61 -6.92 -5.08
CA ASP A 33 25.94 -5.89 -6.10
C ASP A 33 25.72 -4.44 -5.59
N GLU A 34 25.17 -4.24 -4.42
CA GLU A 34 24.80 -2.92 -3.89
C GLU A 34 25.99 -1.98 -3.81
N GLN A 35 27.13 -2.49 -3.32
CA GLN A 35 28.35 -1.69 -3.18
C GLN A 35 28.83 -1.16 -4.54
N LYS A 36 28.77 -1.96 -5.60
CA LYS A 36 29.13 -1.56 -6.95
C LYS A 36 28.32 -0.35 -7.43
N TRP A 37 27.01 -0.38 -7.23
CA TRP A 37 26.12 0.71 -7.65
C TRP A 37 26.32 1.98 -6.83
N VAL A 38 26.61 1.85 -5.54
CA VAL A 38 26.96 2.98 -4.68
C VAL A 38 28.27 3.62 -5.15
N ASP A 39 29.30 2.82 -5.38
CA ASP A 39 30.62 3.30 -5.83
C ASP A 39 30.49 4.00 -7.18
N GLU A 40 29.74 3.44 -8.13
CA GLU A 40 29.49 4.06 -9.44
C GLU A 40 28.79 5.42 -9.31
N ALA A 41 27.76 5.52 -8.47
CA ALA A 41 27.06 6.78 -8.22
C ALA A 41 28.00 7.85 -7.64
N LEU A 42 28.86 7.47 -6.69
CA LEU A 42 29.83 8.37 -6.09
C LEU A 42 30.93 8.80 -7.07
N GLN A 43 31.46 7.86 -7.87
CA GLN A 43 32.51 8.13 -8.86
C GLN A 43 32.02 9.04 -10.00
N SER A 44 30.79 8.82 -10.44
CA SER A 44 30.15 9.64 -11.48
C SER A 44 29.57 10.97 -10.97
N ASN A 45 29.56 11.17 -9.65
CA ASN A 45 28.92 12.30 -8.97
C ASN A 45 27.40 12.41 -9.20
N TRP A 46 26.73 11.32 -9.60
CA TRP A 46 25.27 11.26 -9.76
C TRP A 46 24.63 10.72 -8.47
N VAL A 47 24.68 11.49 -7.41
CA VAL A 47 24.16 11.16 -6.06
C VAL A 47 22.90 11.95 -5.69
N SER A 48 22.22 12.53 -6.68
CA SER A 48 21.01 13.33 -6.50
C SER A 48 19.78 12.61 -7.07
N THR A 49 18.68 13.37 -7.22
CA THR A 49 17.37 12.91 -7.73
C THR A 49 17.33 12.68 -9.25
N VAL A 50 18.43 12.90 -9.93
CA VAL A 50 18.61 12.63 -11.37
C VAL A 50 19.88 11.82 -11.58
N GLY A 51 19.96 11.06 -12.65
CA GLY A 51 21.15 10.28 -13.00
C GLY A 51 20.80 8.96 -13.65
N THR A 52 21.83 8.22 -14.09
CA THR A 52 21.71 6.98 -14.83
C THR A 52 20.91 5.93 -14.06
N ASN A 53 21.17 5.76 -12.77
CA ASN A 53 20.50 4.77 -11.93
C ASN A 53 18.99 5.03 -11.80
N ILE A 54 18.58 6.30 -11.64
CA ILE A 54 17.17 6.67 -11.59
C ILE A 54 16.50 6.40 -12.93
N ASN A 55 17.12 6.83 -14.02
CA ASN A 55 16.57 6.61 -15.37
C ASN A 55 16.41 5.12 -15.69
N GLU A 56 17.38 4.30 -15.29
CA GLU A 56 17.36 2.86 -15.57
C GLU A 56 16.29 2.15 -14.73
N ILE A 57 16.12 2.48 -13.45
CA ILE A 57 15.07 1.87 -12.62
C ILE A 57 13.67 2.26 -13.11
N GLU A 58 13.46 3.50 -13.54
CA GLU A 58 12.19 3.94 -14.12
C GLU A 58 11.89 3.17 -15.43
N LYS A 59 12.87 3.04 -16.31
CA LYS A 59 12.74 2.30 -17.55
C LYS A 59 12.42 0.83 -17.32
N GLN A 60 13.23 0.13 -16.52
CA GLN A 60 13.03 -1.28 -16.22
C GLN A 60 11.69 -1.54 -15.52
N THR A 61 11.31 -0.68 -14.58
CA THR A 61 10.01 -0.79 -13.91
C THR A 61 8.87 -0.66 -14.91
N ALA A 62 8.93 0.33 -15.81
CA ALA A 62 7.91 0.53 -16.83
C ALA A 62 7.78 -0.70 -17.75
N GLU A 63 8.92 -1.29 -18.16
CA GLU A 63 8.97 -2.51 -18.99
C GLU A 63 8.35 -3.71 -18.25
N ILE A 64 8.76 -3.96 -16.99
CA ILE A 64 8.28 -5.10 -16.19
C ILE A 64 6.76 -5.04 -15.97
N ILE A 65 6.22 -3.86 -15.66
CA ILE A 65 4.79 -3.70 -15.38
C ILE A 65 3.96 -3.43 -16.66
N GLY A 66 4.59 -3.40 -17.84
CA GLY A 66 3.91 -3.16 -19.12
C GLY A 66 3.27 -1.77 -19.21
N ARG A 67 3.92 -0.74 -18.67
CA ARG A 67 3.46 0.64 -18.70
C ARG A 67 4.37 1.52 -19.55
N ARG A 68 3.84 2.63 -20.05
CA ARG A 68 4.63 3.57 -20.87
C ARG A 68 5.70 4.29 -20.06
N TYR A 69 5.39 4.60 -18.82
CA TYR A 69 6.25 5.36 -17.92
C TYR A 69 6.19 4.80 -16.50
N ALA A 70 7.29 4.95 -15.78
CA ALA A 70 7.37 4.84 -14.34
C ALA A 70 8.09 6.05 -13.81
N VAL A 71 7.82 6.44 -12.57
CA VAL A 71 8.46 7.59 -11.90
C VAL A 71 8.93 7.14 -10.52
N ALA A 72 10.22 7.28 -10.27
CA ALA A 72 10.81 7.00 -8.97
C ALA A 72 10.51 8.15 -8.00
N LEU A 73 10.07 7.81 -6.81
CA LEU A 73 9.75 8.74 -5.74
C LEU A 73 10.56 8.40 -4.47
N SER A 74 10.67 9.36 -3.58
CA SER A 74 11.49 9.24 -2.37
C SER A 74 11.00 8.17 -1.37
N SER A 75 9.74 7.76 -1.47
CA SER A 75 9.15 6.74 -0.58
C SER A 75 7.89 6.14 -1.18
N GLY A 76 7.50 4.95 -0.68
CA GLY A 76 6.21 4.34 -1.00
C GLY A 76 5.02 5.20 -0.59
N THR A 77 5.13 5.93 0.52
CA THR A 77 4.09 6.89 0.96
C THR A 77 3.88 8.00 -0.07
N ALA A 78 4.97 8.55 -0.62
CA ALA A 78 4.88 9.57 -1.66
C ALA A 78 4.26 9.01 -2.95
N ALA A 79 4.59 7.76 -3.32
CA ALA A 79 4.02 7.09 -4.47
C ALA A 79 2.51 6.83 -4.30
N LEU A 80 2.10 6.35 -3.13
CA LEU A 80 0.68 6.18 -2.79
C LEU A 80 -0.07 7.50 -2.79
N HIS A 81 0.51 8.55 -2.21
CA HIS A 81 -0.11 9.88 -2.19
C HIS A 81 -0.36 10.41 -3.60
N LEU A 82 0.65 10.33 -4.47
CA LEU A 82 0.50 10.76 -5.87
C LEU A 82 -0.53 9.92 -6.61
N GLY A 83 -0.53 8.59 -6.43
CA GLY A 83 -1.49 7.69 -7.04
C GLY A 83 -2.93 7.95 -6.59
N ILE A 84 -3.16 8.12 -5.30
CA ILE A 84 -4.47 8.43 -4.71
C ILE A 84 -4.96 9.79 -5.18
N ARG A 85 -4.09 10.82 -5.20
CA ARG A 85 -4.43 12.13 -5.74
C ARG A 85 -4.86 12.04 -7.21
N GLN A 86 -4.09 11.37 -8.06
CA GLN A 86 -4.43 11.20 -9.48
C GLN A 86 -5.74 10.43 -9.67
N ALA A 87 -5.98 9.39 -8.87
CA ALA A 87 -7.25 8.66 -8.89
C ALA A 87 -8.43 9.57 -8.50
N GLY A 88 -8.27 10.35 -7.44
CA GLY A 88 -9.26 11.33 -7.01
C GLY A 88 -9.55 12.38 -8.07
N GLU A 89 -8.52 12.97 -8.68
CA GLU A 89 -8.68 13.94 -9.78
C GLU A 89 -9.38 13.34 -11.01
N LYS A 90 -9.13 12.07 -11.30
CA LYS A 90 -9.81 11.37 -12.40
C LYS A 90 -11.27 11.09 -12.09
N LEU A 91 -11.60 10.74 -10.86
CA LEU A 91 -12.95 10.38 -10.44
C LEU A 91 -13.86 11.60 -10.18
N TYR A 92 -13.28 12.64 -9.57
CA TYR A 92 -14.04 13.77 -9.02
C TYR A 92 -13.67 15.13 -9.64
N GLY A 93 -12.67 15.14 -10.52
CA GLY A 93 -12.15 16.37 -11.13
C GLY A 93 -11.02 17.01 -10.31
N LYS A 94 -10.39 18.02 -10.90
CA LYS A 94 -9.29 18.74 -10.24
C LYS A 94 -9.80 19.52 -9.04
N PRO A 95 -9.17 19.38 -7.86
CA PRO A 95 -9.58 20.11 -6.68
C PRO A 95 -9.32 21.61 -6.82
N LYS A 96 -10.04 22.40 -6.06
CA LYS A 96 -9.75 23.83 -5.90
C LYS A 96 -8.39 24.02 -5.21
N ALA A 97 -7.74 25.16 -5.42
CA ALA A 97 -6.49 25.47 -4.76
C ALA A 97 -6.64 25.39 -3.23
N GLY A 98 -5.73 24.66 -2.58
CA GLY A 98 -5.73 24.43 -1.13
C GLY A 98 -6.59 23.24 -0.66
N PHE A 99 -7.26 22.52 -1.56
CA PHE A 99 -8.06 21.34 -1.24
C PHE A 99 -7.44 20.08 -1.80
N GLY A 100 -7.77 18.93 -1.18
CA GLY A 100 -7.39 17.62 -1.66
C GLY A 100 -8.35 17.08 -2.72
N ALA A 101 -7.89 16.09 -3.47
CA ALA A 101 -8.66 15.47 -4.55
C ALA A 101 -9.79 14.55 -4.07
N LEU A 102 -9.85 14.27 -2.77
CA LEU A 102 -10.85 13.42 -2.13
C LEU A 102 -11.74 14.17 -1.13
N GLU A 103 -11.73 15.49 -1.18
CA GLU A 103 -12.48 16.33 -0.23
C GLU A 103 -13.97 15.95 -0.20
N GLY A 104 -14.45 15.53 0.98
CA GLY A 104 -15.83 15.09 1.18
C GLY A 104 -16.17 13.70 0.64
N HIS A 105 -15.21 12.98 0.06
CA HIS A 105 -15.41 11.64 -0.46
C HIS A 105 -14.92 10.54 0.51
N LYS A 106 -15.58 9.39 0.45
CA LYS A 106 -15.18 8.18 1.17
C LYS A 106 -14.35 7.28 0.27
N VAL A 107 -13.44 6.52 0.88
CA VAL A 107 -12.54 5.58 0.22
C VAL A 107 -12.48 4.31 1.04
N PHE A 108 -12.68 3.16 0.42
CA PHE A 108 -12.46 1.87 1.09
C PHE A 108 -10.95 1.60 1.19
N ALA A 109 -10.52 1.17 2.36
CA ALA A 109 -9.12 0.85 2.63
C ALA A 109 -9.01 -0.40 3.51
N SER A 110 -7.94 -1.17 3.32
CA SER A 110 -7.62 -2.28 4.24
C SER A 110 -7.47 -1.75 5.67
N ASP A 111 -7.99 -2.44 6.65
CA ASP A 111 -7.78 -2.13 8.07
C ASP A 111 -6.43 -2.66 8.56
N MET A 112 -6.04 -3.86 8.13
CA MET A 112 -4.75 -4.45 8.46
C MET A 112 -3.71 -4.07 7.40
N THR A 113 -3.03 -2.95 7.63
CA THR A 113 -2.02 -2.43 6.70
C THR A 113 -1.05 -1.49 7.40
N PHE A 114 0.05 -1.18 6.73
CA PHE A 114 0.92 -0.09 7.16
C PHE A 114 0.23 1.27 6.97
N GLY A 115 0.37 2.17 7.94
CA GLY A 115 -0.33 3.47 7.95
C GLY A 115 -0.19 4.28 6.65
N ALA A 116 0.91 4.11 5.92
CA ALA A 116 1.13 4.76 4.63
C ALA A 116 0.09 4.43 3.55
N THR A 117 -0.63 3.32 3.68
CA THR A 117 -1.74 2.97 2.77
C THR A 117 -2.93 3.91 2.96
N VAL A 118 -3.16 4.39 4.17
CA VAL A 118 -4.36 5.15 4.55
C VAL A 118 -4.10 6.65 4.71
N HIS A 119 -2.93 7.04 5.21
CA HIS A 119 -2.60 8.45 5.44
C HIS A 119 -2.83 9.35 4.21
N PRO A 120 -2.46 8.94 2.98
CA PRO A 120 -2.70 9.77 1.80
C PRO A 120 -4.18 10.04 1.51
N ILE A 121 -5.11 9.17 1.93
CA ILE A 121 -6.54 9.42 1.82
C ILE A 121 -6.90 10.66 2.66
N ALA A 122 -6.39 10.71 3.90
CA ALA A 122 -6.60 11.86 4.77
C ALA A 122 -5.89 13.13 4.28
N TYR A 123 -4.68 13.00 3.68
CA TYR A 123 -3.97 14.15 3.10
C TYR A 123 -4.75 14.80 1.95
N GLU A 124 -5.52 14.01 1.21
CA GLU A 124 -6.37 14.48 0.13
C GLU A 124 -7.80 14.84 0.59
N GLY A 125 -8.04 14.96 1.91
CA GLY A 125 -9.33 15.37 2.49
C GLY A 125 -10.40 14.26 2.47
N GLY A 126 -10.04 13.03 2.14
CA GLY A 126 -10.94 11.88 2.09
C GLY A 126 -11.18 11.24 3.45
N GLN A 127 -12.27 10.49 3.56
CA GLN A 127 -12.59 9.67 4.72
C GLN A 127 -12.34 8.19 4.41
N ALA A 128 -11.40 7.56 5.08
CA ALA A 128 -11.19 6.12 4.99
C ALA A 128 -12.34 5.37 5.69
N ILE A 129 -12.90 4.39 4.99
CA ILE A 129 -13.79 3.37 5.53
C ILE A 129 -13.00 2.06 5.50
N PHE A 130 -12.74 1.52 6.66
CA PHE A 130 -11.91 0.33 6.79
C PHE A 130 -12.70 -0.93 6.48
N ILE A 131 -12.08 -1.79 5.68
CA ILE A 131 -12.60 -3.11 5.29
C ILE A 131 -11.77 -4.16 6.00
N ASP A 132 -12.44 -5.06 6.69
CA ASP A 132 -11.84 -6.14 7.47
C ASP A 132 -11.00 -7.09 6.63
N SER A 133 -10.18 -7.90 7.28
CA SER A 133 -9.28 -8.88 6.67
C SER A 133 -9.87 -10.28 6.74
N GLU A 134 -9.65 -11.09 5.70
CA GLU A 134 -9.98 -12.52 5.71
C GLU A 134 -8.83 -13.37 6.26
N TYR A 135 -9.15 -14.59 6.70
CA TYR A 135 -8.22 -15.43 7.47
C TYR A 135 -7.16 -16.16 6.65
N ASP A 136 -7.34 -16.33 5.35
CA ASP A 136 -6.41 -17.11 4.52
C ASP A 136 -5.13 -16.35 4.22
N THR A 137 -5.25 -15.09 3.85
CA THR A 137 -4.13 -14.24 3.44
C THR A 137 -3.90 -13.03 4.33
N TRP A 138 -4.81 -12.76 5.27
CA TRP A 138 -4.83 -11.57 6.15
C TRP A 138 -4.93 -10.24 5.38
N ASN A 139 -5.36 -10.31 4.13
CA ASN A 139 -5.63 -9.14 3.31
C ASN A 139 -7.14 -8.83 3.28
N MET A 140 -7.52 -7.76 2.59
CA MET A 140 -8.91 -7.30 2.50
C MET A 140 -9.88 -8.43 2.15
N ASP A 141 -10.94 -8.57 2.94
CA ASP A 141 -12.00 -9.55 2.75
C ASP A 141 -12.96 -9.11 1.64
N PRO A 142 -13.10 -9.92 0.55
CA PRO A 142 -14.07 -9.65 -0.51
C PRO A 142 -15.52 -9.54 -0.02
N GLU A 143 -15.93 -10.40 0.93
CA GLU A 143 -17.29 -10.36 1.46
C GLU A 143 -17.57 -9.09 2.28
N ALA A 144 -16.57 -8.65 3.06
CA ALA A 144 -16.67 -7.39 3.79
C ALA A 144 -16.72 -6.19 2.83
N LEU A 145 -15.95 -6.24 1.72
CA LEU A 145 -15.98 -5.21 0.68
C LEU A 145 -17.34 -5.13 0.00
N GLU A 146 -17.95 -6.27 -0.36
CA GLU A 146 -19.31 -6.31 -0.95
C GLU A 146 -20.33 -5.64 -0.04
N LYS A 147 -20.36 -6.03 1.24
CA LYS A 147 -21.23 -5.42 2.26
C LYS A 147 -20.98 -3.92 2.45
N ALA A 148 -19.72 -3.50 2.28
CA ALA A 148 -19.37 -2.08 2.36
C ALA A 148 -19.95 -1.28 1.19
N PHE A 149 -19.95 -1.82 -0.03
CA PHE A 149 -20.59 -1.19 -1.18
C PHE A 149 -22.11 -1.11 -1.02
N GLU A 150 -22.76 -2.13 -0.44
CA GLU A 150 -24.19 -2.03 -0.10
C GLU A 150 -24.49 -0.86 0.85
N LYS A 151 -23.61 -0.65 1.84
CA LYS A 151 -23.77 0.41 2.85
C LYS A 151 -23.33 1.80 2.36
N TYR A 152 -22.37 1.87 1.47
CA TYR A 152 -21.76 3.09 0.94
C TYR A 152 -21.67 3.02 -0.59
N PRO A 153 -22.81 3.08 -1.30
CA PRO A 153 -22.84 2.86 -2.75
C PRO A 153 -22.22 4.02 -3.55
N ASP A 154 -21.88 5.11 -2.91
CA ASP A 154 -21.22 6.28 -3.49
C ASP A 154 -19.70 6.19 -3.53
N VAL A 155 -19.10 5.18 -2.90
CA VAL A 155 -17.65 4.98 -2.87
C VAL A 155 -17.16 4.47 -4.22
N ARG A 156 -16.12 5.11 -4.78
CA ARG A 156 -15.57 4.80 -6.11
C ARG A 156 -14.07 4.52 -6.11
N LEU A 157 -13.44 4.49 -4.94
CA LEU A 157 -12.02 4.22 -4.79
C LEU A 157 -11.78 3.19 -3.69
N VAL A 158 -11.05 2.16 -4.03
CA VAL A 158 -10.59 1.12 -3.09
C VAL A 158 -9.07 1.14 -3.07
N VAL A 159 -8.49 1.23 -1.88
CA VAL A 159 -7.04 1.16 -1.64
C VAL A 159 -6.76 -0.04 -0.77
N TRP A 160 -6.10 -1.05 -1.32
CA TRP A 160 -5.75 -2.26 -0.56
C TRP A 160 -4.27 -2.57 -0.65
N ALA A 161 -3.77 -3.25 0.36
CA ALA A 161 -2.39 -3.70 0.44
C ALA A 161 -2.30 -5.22 0.24
N HIS A 162 -1.14 -5.68 -0.21
CA HIS A 162 -0.72 -7.07 -0.12
C HIS A 162 0.24 -7.19 1.05
N LEU A 163 -0.30 -7.51 2.23
CA LEU A 163 0.43 -7.42 3.49
C LEU A 163 1.54 -8.47 3.54
N TYR A 164 2.73 -8.03 3.91
CA TYR A 164 3.94 -8.87 4.05
C TYR A 164 4.30 -9.70 2.81
N GLY A 165 3.95 -9.22 1.62
CA GLY A 165 4.25 -9.91 0.37
C GLY A 165 3.30 -11.08 0.05
N THR A 166 2.26 -11.29 0.85
CA THR A 166 1.21 -12.27 0.55
C THR A 166 0.15 -11.62 -0.34
N PRO A 167 -0.05 -12.09 -1.59
CA PRO A 167 -1.12 -11.57 -2.43
C PRO A 167 -2.50 -11.89 -1.83
N GLY A 168 -3.35 -10.86 -1.73
CA GLY A 168 -4.76 -11.06 -1.38
C GLY A 168 -5.58 -11.55 -2.58
N LYS A 169 -6.89 -11.68 -2.40
CA LYS A 169 -7.87 -12.16 -3.40
C LYS A 169 -8.14 -11.09 -4.47
N ILE A 170 -7.11 -10.79 -5.29
CA ILE A 170 -7.08 -9.66 -6.24
C ILE A 170 -8.24 -9.72 -7.23
N ASP A 171 -8.51 -10.90 -7.80
CA ASP A 171 -9.51 -11.04 -8.86
C ASP A 171 -10.92 -10.85 -8.30
N GLU A 172 -11.19 -11.35 -7.10
CA GLU A 172 -12.46 -11.15 -6.40
C GLU A 172 -12.67 -9.67 -6.05
N ILE A 173 -11.67 -9.03 -5.43
CA ILE A 173 -11.72 -7.58 -5.11
C ILE A 173 -11.97 -6.72 -6.37
N LYS A 174 -11.26 -7.04 -7.47
CA LYS A 174 -11.48 -6.33 -8.74
C LYS A 174 -12.86 -6.57 -9.32
N ALA A 175 -13.34 -7.81 -9.28
CA ALA A 175 -14.68 -8.14 -9.79
C ALA A 175 -15.77 -7.38 -9.04
N ILE A 176 -15.69 -7.35 -7.71
CA ILE A 176 -16.60 -6.59 -6.85
C ILE A 176 -16.53 -5.09 -7.17
N ALA A 177 -15.32 -4.52 -7.18
CA ALA A 177 -15.14 -3.10 -7.48
C ALA A 177 -15.69 -2.71 -8.87
N HIS A 178 -15.52 -3.56 -9.88
CA HIS A 178 -16.07 -3.32 -11.23
C HIS A 178 -17.59 -3.54 -11.32
N ALA A 179 -18.17 -4.41 -10.49
CA ALA A 179 -19.62 -4.64 -10.47
C ALA A 179 -20.38 -3.43 -9.91
N HIS A 180 -19.74 -2.68 -9.03
CA HIS A 180 -20.35 -1.51 -8.41
C HIS A 180 -20.11 -0.18 -9.15
N HIS A 181 -19.18 -0.15 -10.17
CA HIS A 181 -18.94 1.07 -10.97
C HIS A 181 -18.35 0.79 -12.36
#